data_b3675794a660e346c6b78f7eab2e5483
#
_entry.id   b3675794a660e346c6b78f7eab2e5483
#
_cell.length_a   1.000
_cell.length_b   1.000
_cell.length_c   1.000
_cell.angle_alpha   90.00
_cell.angle_beta   90.00
_cell.angle_gamma   90.00
#
_symmetry.space_group_name_H-M   'P 1'
#
loop_
_entity.id
_entity.type
_entity.pdbx_description
1 polymer ?
#
loop_
_entity_poly.entity_id
_entity_poly.type
_entity_poly.pdbx_seq_one_letter_code
_entity_poly.pdbx_strand_id
1 'polypeptide(L)'
;TIVKGVKRAMAGEYSRELSAKVFAGQCRLIELGFRQGGPAGYGLRRVLIDQTGAIKGELKNGEHKSLQTDRVILMPGPDHEVATVLQMFAWFIEDELSLADIAKRLNAQGIRTDYGRPWTYSTVRQVLTNEKYIGNNVYNRHSFKLKKKHVNNPPPMWIRKEGAFEGIVPLDTFLKAQEVLAERTRRYSDEELLFHLKRLYAECGTLSGFIINQAPGLPCAITFAQRFGSLSRAYELVGFHSSRDQGFIEVNRRLRQ
;
A
#
# COMPACT_ATOMS: atom_id res chain seq x y z
N THR A 1 -30.70 -17.94 35.16
CA THR A 1 -30.30 -17.06 35.12
C THR A 1 -28.92 -16.68 35.63
N ILE A 2 -28.56 -16.54 36.85
CA ILE A 2 -27.23 -16.10 37.31
C ILE A 2 -26.13 -17.02 36.76
N VAL A 3 -26.28 -18.32 36.86
CA VAL A 3 -25.30 -19.34 36.37
C VAL A 3 -25.02 -19.19 34.87
N LYS A 4 -26.04 -18.90 34.06
CA LYS A 4 -25.83 -18.64 32.60
C LYS A 4 -25.04 -17.33 32.36
N GLY A 5 -25.28 -16.32 33.19
CA GLY A 5 -24.53 -15.05 33.12
C GLY A 5 -23.05 -15.25 33.46
N VAL A 6 -22.77 -15.94 34.55
CA VAL A 6 -21.38 -16.27 34.94
C VAL A 6 -20.66 -17.11 33.88
N LYS A 7 -21.28 -18.18 33.37
CA LYS A 7 -20.68 -18.98 32.28
C LYS A 7 -20.37 -18.18 31.02
N ARG A 8 -21.23 -17.23 30.64
CA ARG A 8 -20.98 -16.33 29.48
C ARG A 8 -19.81 -15.38 29.76
N ALA A 9 -19.75 -14.81 30.97
CA ALA A 9 -18.66 -13.93 31.35
C ALA A 9 -17.31 -14.67 31.34
N MET A 10 -17.26 -15.86 31.94
CA MET A 10 -16.07 -16.74 31.93
C MET A 10 -15.65 -17.14 30.50
N ALA A 11 -16.58 -17.51 29.64
CA ALA A 11 -16.29 -17.82 28.24
C ALA A 11 -15.74 -16.61 27.47
N GLY A 12 -16.28 -15.41 27.73
CA GLY A 12 -15.78 -14.19 27.15
C GLY A 12 -14.35 -13.84 27.60
N GLU A 13 -14.06 -14.02 28.89
CA GLU A 13 -12.73 -13.77 29.44
C GLU A 13 -11.71 -14.78 28.91
N TYR A 14 -12.05 -16.07 28.92
CA TYR A 14 -11.21 -17.13 28.34
C TYR A 14 -10.87 -16.84 26.86
N SER A 15 -11.85 -16.40 26.07
CA SER A 15 -11.63 -16.05 24.66
C SER A 15 -10.66 -14.85 24.51
N ARG A 16 -10.73 -13.86 25.41
CA ARG A 16 -9.80 -12.71 25.42
C ARG A 16 -8.38 -13.14 25.77
N GLU A 17 -8.22 -13.89 26.84
CA GLU A 17 -6.91 -14.42 27.26
C GLU A 17 -6.29 -15.31 26.18
N LEU A 18 -7.06 -16.19 25.59
CA LEU A 18 -6.60 -17.07 24.50
C LEU A 18 -6.13 -16.22 23.30
N SER A 19 -6.91 -15.22 22.91
CA SER A 19 -6.54 -14.31 21.81
C SER A 19 -5.23 -13.58 22.09
N ALA A 20 -5.02 -13.09 23.34
CA ALA A 20 -3.79 -12.43 23.74
C ALA A 20 -2.58 -13.38 23.70
N LYS A 21 -2.73 -14.60 24.22
CA LYS A 21 -1.68 -15.62 24.19
C LYS A 21 -1.30 -16.04 22.78
N VAL A 22 -2.30 -16.26 21.90
CA VAL A 22 -2.06 -16.59 20.49
C VAL A 22 -1.35 -15.44 19.77
N PHE A 23 -1.78 -14.21 19.99
CA PHE A 23 -1.13 -13.03 19.38
C PHE A 23 0.33 -12.89 19.83
N ALA A 24 0.60 -13.03 21.14
CA ALA A 24 1.97 -12.99 21.67
C ALA A 24 2.85 -14.09 21.07
N GLY A 25 2.32 -15.31 20.95
CA GLY A 25 3.01 -16.42 20.29
C GLY A 25 3.31 -16.16 18.81
N GLN A 26 2.37 -15.54 18.09
CA GLN A 26 2.60 -15.15 16.70
C GLN A 26 3.69 -14.06 16.58
N CYS A 27 3.64 -13.03 17.43
CA CYS A 27 4.67 -11.99 17.48
C CYS A 27 6.07 -12.60 17.71
N ARG A 28 6.17 -13.50 18.69
CA ARG A 28 7.44 -14.19 18.98
C ARG A 28 7.97 -14.98 17.78
N LEU A 29 7.11 -15.67 17.05
CA LEU A 29 7.54 -16.39 15.85
C LEU A 29 7.98 -15.47 14.71
N ILE A 30 7.35 -14.30 14.56
CA ILE A 30 7.77 -13.26 13.61
C ILE A 30 9.16 -12.71 13.98
N GLU A 31 9.39 -12.39 15.25
CA GLU A 31 10.70 -11.92 15.76
C GLU A 31 11.82 -12.94 15.54
N LEU A 32 11.48 -14.23 15.57
CA LEU A 32 12.39 -15.32 15.24
C LEU A 32 12.60 -15.52 13.71
N GLY A 33 11.91 -14.73 12.87
CA GLY A 33 12.01 -14.78 11.42
C GLY A 33 11.02 -15.71 10.73
N PHE A 34 10.15 -16.40 11.46
CA PHE A 34 9.21 -17.36 10.86
C PHE A 34 7.93 -16.70 10.36
N ARG A 35 7.51 -17.05 9.18
CA ARG A 35 6.29 -16.53 8.56
C ARG A 35 5.03 -17.02 9.29
N GLN A 36 4.13 -16.08 9.62
CA GLN A 36 2.82 -16.37 10.22
C GLN A 36 1.69 -15.99 9.28
N GLY A 37 1.11 -17.00 8.62
CA GLY A 37 -0.05 -16.85 7.74
C GLY A 37 0.16 -16.00 6.50
N GLY A 38 -0.89 -15.90 5.69
CA GLY A 38 -0.93 -15.15 4.45
C GLY A 38 -0.17 -15.79 3.28
N PRO A 39 -0.43 -15.29 2.04
CA PRO A 39 0.26 -15.79 0.85
C PRO A 39 1.73 -15.36 0.83
N ALA A 40 2.54 -16.10 0.09
CA ALA A 40 3.92 -15.72 -0.19
C ALA A 40 3.96 -14.39 -0.97
N GLY A 41 3.14 -14.28 -2.01
CA GLY A 41 3.15 -13.25 -3.02
C GLY A 41 3.95 -13.68 -4.25
N TYR A 42 3.70 -13.00 -5.35
CA TYR A 42 4.33 -13.30 -6.63
C TYR A 42 5.87 -13.23 -6.53
N GLY A 43 6.56 -14.22 -7.10
CA GLY A 43 8.01 -14.33 -7.02
C GLY A 43 8.55 -14.92 -5.70
N LEU A 44 7.70 -15.25 -4.74
CA LEU A 44 8.09 -15.88 -3.46
C LEU A 44 7.34 -17.19 -3.24
N ARG A 45 7.94 -18.09 -2.45
CA ARG A 45 7.34 -19.38 -2.06
C ARG A 45 7.35 -19.54 -0.54
N ARG A 46 6.32 -20.21 -0.02
CA ARG A 46 6.27 -20.64 1.38
C ARG A 46 6.92 -21.99 1.50
N VAL A 47 7.96 -22.08 2.28
CA VAL A 47 8.71 -23.32 2.48
C VAL A 47 8.55 -23.77 3.91
N LEU A 48 8.20 -25.05 4.07
CA LEU A 48 8.08 -25.72 5.36
C LEU A 48 9.46 -26.23 5.78
N ILE A 49 9.86 -25.89 6.99
CA ILE A 49 11.09 -26.39 7.62
C ILE A 49 10.76 -27.07 8.94
N ASP A 50 11.57 -28.04 9.33
CA ASP A 50 11.46 -28.71 10.62
C ASP A 50 12.17 -27.90 11.75
N GLN A 51 12.27 -28.50 12.93
CA GLN A 51 12.93 -27.89 14.09
C GLN A 51 14.43 -27.67 13.90
N THR A 52 15.07 -28.46 13.04
CA THR A 52 16.50 -28.38 12.74
C THR A 52 16.80 -27.37 11.63
N GLY A 53 15.76 -26.85 10.97
CA GLY A 53 15.89 -25.96 9.82
C GLY A 53 15.94 -26.70 8.48
N ALA A 54 15.80 -28.03 8.47
CA ALA A 54 15.79 -28.80 7.23
C ALA A 54 14.49 -28.58 6.45
N ILE A 55 14.62 -28.40 5.13
CA ILE A 55 13.47 -28.17 4.23
C ILE A 55 12.68 -29.46 4.08
N LYS A 56 11.37 -29.38 4.35
CA LYS A 56 10.40 -30.47 4.16
C LYS A 56 9.66 -30.38 2.84
N GLY A 57 9.46 -29.18 2.32
CA GLY A 57 8.77 -28.95 1.06
C GLY A 57 8.13 -27.58 0.93
N GLU A 58 7.60 -27.30 -0.25
CA GLU A 58 6.86 -26.08 -0.54
C GLU A 58 5.39 -26.21 -0.12
N LEU A 59 4.83 -25.18 0.48
CA LEU A 59 3.40 -25.08 0.81
C LEU A 59 2.67 -24.27 -0.28
N LYS A 60 1.80 -24.93 -1.02
CA LYS A 60 0.92 -24.30 -2.01
C LYS A 60 -0.15 -23.43 -1.35
N ASN A 61 -0.84 -22.63 -2.17
CA ASN A 61 -1.95 -21.80 -1.71
C ASN A 61 -3.04 -22.68 -1.06
N GLY A 62 -3.43 -22.32 0.17
CA GLY A 62 -4.41 -23.10 0.95
C GLY A 62 -3.80 -24.19 1.82
N GLU A 63 -2.58 -24.63 1.60
CA GLU A 63 -1.92 -25.61 2.44
C GLU A 63 -1.42 -25.00 3.75
N HIS A 64 -1.46 -25.81 4.80
CA HIS A 64 -1.03 -25.43 6.15
C HIS A 64 -0.07 -26.49 6.71
N LYS A 65 0.79 -26.06 7.63
CA LYS A 65 1.64 -27.01 8.36
C LYS A 65 0.80 -27.96 9.23
N SER A 66 1.16 -29.23 9.25
CA SER A 66 0.48 -30.25 10.06
C SER A 66 1.05 -30.34 11.48
N LEU A 67 2.38 -30.22 11.63
CA LEU A 67 3.05 -30.30 12.93
C LEU A 67 3.23 -28.91 13.54
N GLN A 68 2.97 -28.80 14.84
CA GLN A 68 3.13 -27.53 15.56
C GLN A 68 4.59 -27.08 15.62
N THR A 69 5.52 -28.03 15.62
CA THR A 69 6.96 -27.80 15.69
C THR A 69 7.55 -27.29 14.38
N ASP A 70 6.92 -27.59 13.25
CA ASP A 70 7.35 -27.11 11.95
C ASP A 70 7.21 -25.59 11.84
N ARG A 71 8.04 -24.98 11.02
CA ARG A 71 8.06 -23.54 10.77
C ARG A 71 7.90 -23.25 9.29
N VAL A 72 7.46 -22.05 8.97
CA VAL A 72 7.32 -21.59 7.59
C VAL A 72 8.25 -20.40 7.39
N ILE A 73 9.03 -20.44 6.32
CA ILE A 73 9.86 -19.32 5.84
C ILE A 73 9.41 -18.92 4.43
N LEU A 74 9.88 -17.77 3.96
CA LEU A 74 9.76 -17.40 2.56
C LEU A 74 11.10 -17.63 1.86
N MET A 75 11.03 -18.05 0.60
CA MET A 75 12.19 -18.20 -0.28
C MET A 75 11.85 -17.61 -1.65
N PRO A 76 12.86 -17.18 -2.44
CA PRO A 76 12.65 -16.85 -3.84
C PRO A 76 11.93 -17.99 -4.58
N GLY A 77 11.01 -17.62 -5.45
CA GLY A 77 10.29 -18.53 -6.32
C GLY A 77 11.05 -18.83 -7.61
N PRO A 78 10.36 -19.28 -8.67
CA PRO A 78 10.97 -19.55 -9.97
C PRO A 78 11.63 -18.31 -10.58
N ASP A 79 12.75 -18.50 -11.26
CA ASP A 79 13.58 -17.42 -11.81
C ASP A 79 12.80 -16.43 -12.70
N HIS A 80 11.84 -16.91 -13.48
CA HIS A 80 11.02 -16.07 -14.35
C HIS A 80 10.08 -15.14 -13.55
N GLU A 81 9.60 -15.56 -12.39
CA GLU A 81 8.80 -14.71 -11.51
C GLU A 81 9.69 -13.70 -10.78
N VAL A 82 10.86 -14.14 -10.32
CA VAL A 82 11.87 -13.27 -9.70
C VAL A 82 12.29 -12.18 -10.68
N ALA A 83 12.63 -12.56 -11.92
CA ALA A 83 12.98 -11.63 -12.98
C ALA A 83 11.84 -10.63 -13.27
N THR A 84 10.58 -11.09 -13.26
CA THR A 84 9.41 -10.22 -13.45
C THR A 84 9.30 -9.19 -12.31
N VAL A 85 9.55 -9.59 -11.05
CA VAL A 85 9.54 -8.65 -9.90
C VAL A 85 10.63 -7.59 -10.09
N LEU A 86 11.86 -7.98 -10.40
CA LEU A 86 12.96 -7.05 -10.66
C LEU A 86 12.62 -6.09 -11.81
N GLN A 87 12.04 -6.61 -12.89
CA GLN A 87 11.61 -5.81 -14.03
C GLN A 87 10.52 -4.79 -13.67
N MET A 88 9.60 -5.12 -12.74
CA MET A 88 8.59 -4.16 -12.27
C MET A 88 9.26 -2.98 -11.55
N PHE A 89 10.30 -3.21 -10.75
CA PHE A 89 11.05 -2.15 -10.09
C PHE A 89 11.82 -1.30 -11.11
N ALA A 90 12.48 -1.91 -12.10
CA ALA A 90 13.19 -1.20 -13.17
C ALA A 90 12.22 -0.31 -13.97
N TRP A 91 11.10 -0.84 -14.43
CA TRP A 91 10.07 -0.05 -15.13
C TRP A 91 9.54 1.13 -14.32
N PHE A 92 9.43 0.96 -13.00
CA PHE A 92 8.94 2.01 -12.13
C PHE A 92 9.97 3.12 -11.88
N ILE A 93 11.25 2.76 -11.71
CA ILE A 93 12.33 3.68 -11.34
C ILE A 93 12.99 4.28 -12.58
N GLU A 94 13.32 3.45 -13.58
CA GLU A 94 14.14 3.83 -14.74
C GLU A 94 13.27 4.33 -15.90
N ASP A 95 12.20 3.57 -16.23
CA ASP A 95 11.27 3.94 -17.30
C ASP A 95 10.17 4.90 -16.81
N GLU A 96 10.15 5.26 -15.53
CA GLU A 96 9.19 6.16 -14.88
C GLU A 96 7.70 5.77 -15.10
N LEU A 97 7.42 4.54 -15.46
CA LEU A 97 6.07 4.07 -15.76
C LEU A 97 5.14 4.24 -14.54
N SER A 98 3.88 4.53 -14.83
CA SER A 98 2.85 4.51 -13.79
C SER A 98 2.53 3.07 -13.38
N LEU A 99 2.04 2.88 -12.13
CA LEU A 99 1.63 1.56 -11.63
C LEU A 99 0.54 0.92 -12.52
N ALA A 100 -0.29 1.74 -13.14
CA ALA A 100 -1.33 1.28 -14.07
C ALA A 100 -0.74 0.79 -15.40
N ASP A 101 0.29 1.46 -15.91
CA ASP A 101 0.94 1.08 -17.16
C ASP A 101 1.80 -0.17 -16.99
N ILE A 102 2.47 -0.33 -15.82
CA ILE A 102 3.14 -1.58 -15.46
C ILE A 102 2.13 -2.74 -15.45
N ALA A 103 0.95 -2.55 -14.83
CA ALA A 103 -0.09 -3.57 -14.82
C ALA A 103 -0.57 -3.92 -16.24
N LYS A 104 -0.80 -2.92 -17.10
CA LYS A 104 -1.17 -3.13 -18.51
C LYS A 104 -0.08 -3.92 -19.27
N ARG A 105 1.20 -3.55 -19.07
CA ARG A 105 2.34 -4.19 -19.74
C ARG A 105 2.46 -5.66 -19.36
N LEU A 106 2.35 -5.98 -18.06
CA LEU A 106 2.34 -7.37 -17.56
C LEU A 106 1.17 -8.19 -18.16
N ASN A 107 -0.02 -7.59 -18.19
CA ASN A 107 -1.21 -8.25 -18.74
C ASN A 107 -1.08 -8.48 -20.27
N ALA A 108 -0.49 -7.54 -21.00
CA ALA A 108 -0.23 -7.67 -22.43
C ALA A 108 0.79 -8.80 -22.73
N GLN A 109 1.74 -9.03 -21.84
CA GLN A 109 2.68 -10.14 -21.89
C GLN A 109 2.07 -11.49 -21.44
N GLY A 110 0.79 -11.52 -21.07
CA GLY A 110 0.11 -12.72 -20.58
C GLY A 110 0.52 -13.15 -19.17
N ILE A 111 1.33 -12.36 -18.47
CA ILE A 111 1.79 -12.66 -17.11
C ILE A 111 0.62 -12.47 -16.13
N ARG A 112 0.38 -13.46 -15.28
CA ARG A 112 -0.68 -13.44 -14.27
C ARG A 112 -0.10 -13.40 -12.86
N THR A 113 -0.90 -12.92 -11.90
CA THR A 113 -0.54 -12.96 -10.48
C THR A 113 -0.46 -14.40 -9.97
N ASP A 114 0.07 -14.61 -8.77
CA ASP A 114 0.11 -15.88 -8.05
C ASP A 114 -1.26 -16.56 -7.86
N TYR A 115 -2.36 -15.84 -8.05
CA TYR A 115 -3.74 -16.36 -8.08
C TYR A 115 -4.31 -16.54 -9.50
N GLY A 116 -3.52 -16.43 -10.55
CA GLY A 116 -3.96 -16.51 -11.94
C GLY A 116 -4.80 -15.31 -12.42
N ARG A 117 -4.86 -14.22 -11.63
CA ARG A 117 -5.64 -13.03 -11.95
C ARG A 117 -4.82 -12.01 -12.75
N PRO A 118 -5.50 -11.11 -13.49
CA PRO A 118 -4.81 -9.99 -14.12
C PRO A 118 -4.17 -9.06 -13.08
N TRP A 119 -3.06 -8.44 -13.46
CA TRP A 119 -2.45 -7.38 -12.69
C TRP A 119 -3.31 -6.12 -12.69
N THR A 120 -3.34 -5.44 -11.56
CA THR A 120 -4.02 -4.16 -11.35
C THR A 120 -3.04 -3.16 -10.71
N TYR A 121 -3.38 -1.88 -10.74
CA TYR A 121 -2.67 -0.84 -9.98
C TYR A 121 -2.37 -1.29 -8.53
N SER A 122 -3.37 -1.83 -7.84
CA SER A 122 -3.25 -2.22 -6.44
C SER A 122 -2.28 -3.39 -6.22
N THR A 123 -2.27 -4.39 -7.11
CA THR A 123 -1.37 -5.55 -7.02
C THR A 123 0.07 -5.17 -7.32
N VAL A 124 0.31 -4.30 -8.33
CA VAL A 124 1.64 -3.74 -8.60
C VAL A 124 2.12 -2.92 -7.41
N ARG A 125 1.29 -2.01 -6.88
CA ARG A 125 1.62 -1.23 -5.68
C ARG A 125 1.99 -2.13 -4.51
N GLN A 126 1.26 -3.22 -4.31
CA GLN A 126 1.53 -4.18 -3.23
C GLN A 126 2.91 -4.83 -3.36
N VAL A 127 3.36 -5.14 -4.57
CA VAL A 127 4.72 -5.63 -4.82
C VAL A 127 5.75 -4.56 -4.48
N LEU A 128 5.63 -3.36 -5.04
CA LEU A 128 6.61 -2.29 -4.87
C LEU A 128 6.71 -1.75 -3.42
N THR A 129 5.69 -1.95 -2.57
CA THR A 129 5.68 -1.42 -1.19
C THR A 129 5.85 -2.47 -0.10
N ASN A 130 6.02 -3.73 -0.46
CA ASN A 130 6.05 -4.80 0.55
C ASN A 130 7.50 -5.20 0.87
N GLU A 131 7.88 -4.94 2.09
CA GLU A 131 9.23 -5.22 2.59
C GLU A 131 9.65 -6.69 2.54
N LYS A 132 8.72 -7.62 2.31
CA LYS A 132 9.10 -9.03 2.12
C LYS A 132 10.01 -9.25 0.90
N TYR A 133 9.94 -8.36 -0.11
CA TYR A 133 10.79 -8.45 -1.30
C TYR A 133 12.27 -8.10 -1.02
N ILE A 134 12.54 -7.42 0.10
CA ILE A 134 13.88 -7.18 0.63
C ILE A 134 14.26 -8.12 1.79
N GLY A 135 13.47 -9.18 2.01
CA GLY A 135 13.75 -10.18 3.04
C GLY A 135 13.22 -9.88 4.42
N ASN A 136 12.46 -8.79 4.60
CA ASN A 136 11.89 -8.44 5.90
C ASN A 136 10.55 -9.13 6.15
N ASN A 137 10.33 -9.57 7.38
CA ASN A 137 9.04 -10.09 7.83
C ASN A 137 8.32 -9.05 8.68
N VAL A 138 7.19 -8.55 8.18
CA VAL A 138 6.39 -7.52 8.87
C VAL A 138 5.00 -8.05 9.17
N TYR A 139 4.60 -7.96 10.42
CA TYR A 139 3.33 -8.45 10.93
C TYR A 139 2.55 -7.33 11.62
N ASN A 140 1.24 -7.55 11.87
CA ASN A 140 0.34 -6.64 12.57
C ASN A 140 0.14 -5.28 11.87
N ARG A 141 0.30 -5.21 10.53
CA ARG A 141 0.01 -4.00 9.75
C ARG A 141 -1.48 -3.65 9.75
N HIS A 142 -2.32 -4.68 9.86
CA HIS A 142 -3.77 -4.56 9.87
C HIS A 142 -4.37 -5.37 11.00
N SER A 143 -5.49 -4.90 11.52
CA SER A 143 -6.28 -5.60 12.54
C SER A 143 -7.73 -5.72 12.05
N PHE A 144 -8.31 -6.91 12.21
CA PHE A 144 -9.68 -7.21 11.82
C PHE A 144 -10.38 -8.00 12.92
N LYS A 145 -10.43 -7.40 14.12
CA LYS A 145 -10.98 -8.05 15.31
C LYS A 145 -12.47 -8.35 15.12
N LEU A 146 -12.83 -9.60 15.36
CA LEU A 146 -14.21 -10.11 15.26
C LEU A 146 -14.87 -9.83 13.90
N LYS A 147 -14.09 -9.65 12.83
CA LYS A 147 -14.58 -9.34 11.48
C LYS A 147 -15.50 -8.11 11.38
N LYS A 148 -15.40 -7.19 12.36
CA LYS A 148 -16.25 -5.99 12.41
C LYS A 148 -15.71 -4.83 11.58
N LYS A 149 -14.47 -4.43 11.83
CA LYS A 149 -13.84 -3.28 11.17
C LYS A 149 -12.39 -3.58 10.83
N HIS A 150 -12.02 -3.33 9.58
CA HIS A 150 -10.64 -3.37 9.14
C HIS A 150 -9.95 -2.07 9.57
N VAL A 151 -8.86 -2.19 10.32
CA VAL A 151 -8.09 -1.05 10.82
C VAL A 151 -6.64 -1.19 10.40
N ASN A 152 -6.07 -0.12 9.88
CA ASN A 152 -4.63 -0.03 9.63
C ASN A 152 -3.94 0.36 10.92
N ASN A 153 -3.03 -0.49 11.39
CA ASN A 153 -2.25 -0.18 12.58
C ASN A 153 -1.11 0.78 12.22
N PRO A 154 -0.80 1.76 13.07
CA PRO A 154 0.33 2.65 12.85
C PRO A 154 1.66 1.89 12.93
N PRO A 155 2.74 2.37 12.25
CA PRO A 155 4.03 1.69 12.18
C PRO A 155 4.64 1.26 13.53
N PRO A 156 4.50 2.02 14.64
CA PRO A 156 5.01 1.58 15.94
C PRO A 156 4.36 0.30 16.49
N MET A 157 3.18 -0.08 15.97
CA MET A 157 2.51 -1.34 16.36
C MET A 157 2.92 -2.53 15.48
N TRP A 158 3.72 -2.32 14.47
CA TRP A 158 4.16 -3.39 13.58
C TRP A 158 5.26 -4.21 14.25
N ILE A 159 5.16 -5.51 14.13
CA ILE A 159 6.21 -6.43 14.56
C ILE A 159 7.08 -6.72 13.33
N ARG A 160 8.35 -6.37 13.41
CA ARG A 160 9.28 -6.46 12.26
C ARG A 160 10.48 -7.32 12.62
N LYS A 161 10.89 -8.17 11.68
CA LYS A 161 12.18 -8.84 11.67
C LYS A 161 12.85 -8.56 10.34
N GLU A 162 13.94 -7.81 10.38
CA GLU A 162 14.77 -7.53 9.21
C GLU A 162 15.63 -8.75 8.86
N GLY A 163 15.86 -8.97 7.56
CA GLY A 163 16.66 -10.10 7.09
C GLY A 163 16.14 -11.47 7.54
N ALA A 164 14.80 -11.62 7.64
CA ALA A 164 14.18 -12.88 8.08
C ALA A 164 14.35 -14.00 7.06
N PHE A 165 14.57 -13.66 5.79
CA PHE A 165 14.74 -14.59 4.67
C PHE A 165 15.46 -13.89 3.51
N GLU A 166 15.79 -14.66 2.47
CA GLU A 166 16.44 -14.12 1.28
C GLU A 166 15.50 -13.16 0.51
N GLY A 167 15.97 -11.93 0.29
CA GLY A 167 15.25 -10.94 -0.50
C GLY A 167 15.45 -11.12 -2.00
N ILE A 168 14.46 -10.76 -2.79
CA ILE A 168 14.53 -10.76 -4.27
C ILE A 168 15.13 -9.44 -4.77
N VAL A 169 14.79 -8.33 -4.10
CA VAL A 169 15.10 -6.97 -4.53
C VAL A 169 16.20 -6.39 -3.64
N PRO A 170 17.23 -5.76 -4.21
CA PRO A 170 18.23 -5.03 -3.44
C PRO A 170 17.59 -3.89 -2.63
N LEU A 171 18.13 -3.63 -1.44
CA LEU A 171 17.57 -2.62 -0.52
C LEU A 171 17.57 -1.21 -1.13
N ASP A 172 18.64 -0.84 -1.83
CA ASP A 172 18.76 0.46 -2.50
C ASP A 172 17.70 0.68 -3.58
N THR A 173 17.45 -0.35 -4.39
CA THR A 173 16.38 -0.35 -5.40
C THR A 173 15.01 -0.20 -4.76
N PHE A 174 14.76 -0.92 -3.66
CA PHE A 174 13.49 -0.80 -2.93
C PHE A 174 13.31 0.60 -2.34
N LEU A 175 14.34 1.18 -1.72
CA LEU A 175 14.27 2.53 -1.14
C LEU A 175 14.03 3.60 -2.22
N LYS A 176 14.72 3.53 -3.36
CA LYS A 176 14.44 4.41 -4.51
C LYS A 176 12.97 4.33 -4.96
N ALA A 177 12.41 3.12 -5.03
CA ALA A 177 11.00 2.97 -5.37
C ALA A 177 10.07 3.62 -4.33
N GLN A 178 10.42 3.54 -3.02
CA GLN A 178 9.64 4.24 -1.97
C GLN A 178 9.72 5.76 -2.10
N GLU A 179 10.89 6.31 -2.41
CA GLU A 179 11.09 7.75 -2.65
C GLU A 179 10.22 8.24 -3.81
N VAL A 180 10.29 7.56 -4.97
CA VAL A 180 9.46 7.88 -6.14
C VAL A 180 7.96 7.77 -5.81
N LEU A 181 7.56 6.74 -5.05
CA LEU A 181 6.16 6.60 -4.60
C LEU A 181 5.75 7.73 -3.68
N ALA A 182 6.60 8.15 -2.74
CA ALA A 182 6.33 9.24 -1.82
C ALA A 182 6.17 10.56 -2.57
N GLU A 183 7.05 10.86 -3.53
CA GLU A 183 6.98 12.05 -4.38
C GLU A 183 5.69 12.08 -5.20
N ARG A 184 5.35 10.97 -5.88
CA ARG A 184 4.12 10.86 -6.69
C ARG A 184 2.83 10.89 -5.86
N THR A 185 2.89 10.55 -4.58
CA THR A 185 1.73 10.57 -3.66
C THR A 185 1.76 11.73 -2.68
N ARG A 186 2.73 12.65 -2.81
CA ARG A 186 2.85 13.83 -1.96
C ARG A 186 1.53 14.61 -1.98
N ARG A 187 1.00 14.83 -0.81
CA ARG A 187 -0.17 15.69 -0.62
C ARG A 187 0.33 17.07 -0.24
N TYR A 188 0.12 18.01 -1.11
CA TYR A 188 0.39 19.39 -0.82
C TYR A 188 -0.56 19.90 0.29
N SER A 189 -0.05 20.71 1.21
CA SER A 189 -0.87 21.49 2.13
C SER A 189 -1.63 22.58 1.37
N ASP A 190 -2.64 23.17 1.99
CA ASP A 190 -3.39 24.27 1.36
C ASP A 190 -2.48 25.49 1.11
N GLU A 191 -1.55 25.74 2.02
CA GLU A 191 -0.55 26.81 1.90
C GLU A 191 0.42 26.55 0.75
N GLU A 192 0.94 25.33 0.61
CA GLU A 192 1.80 24.94 -0.50
C GLU A 192 1.06 25.08 -1.85
N LEU A 193 -0.19 24.62 -1.91
CA LEU A 193 -1.02 24.76 -3.11
C LEU A 193 -1.19 26.22 -3.52
N LEU A 194 -1.53 27.10 -2.58
CA LEU A 194 -1.67 28.53 -2.84
C LEU A 194 -0.34 29.19 -3.19
N PHE A 195 0.76 28.80 -2.54
CA PHE A 195 2.10 29.28 -2.88
C PHE A 195 2.47 28.96 -4.33
N HIS A 196 2.29 27.70 -4.74
CA HIS A 196 2.56 27.29 -6.12
C HIS A 196 1.64 28.00 -7.13
N LEU A 197 0.36 28.15 -6.81
CA LEU A 197 -0.58 28.84 -7.68
C LEU A 197 -0.23 30.33 -7.83
N LYS A 198 0.19 30.97 -6.73
CA LYS A 198 0.65 32.37 -6.74
C LYS A 198 1.92 32.56 -7.57
N ARG A 199 2.86 31.62 -7.47
CA ARG A 199 4.07 31.61 -8.29
C ARG A 199 3.72 31.48 -9.77
N LEU A 200 2.86 30.53 -10.13
CA LEU A 200 2.40 30.34 -11.51
C LEU A 200 1.69 31.59 -12.05
N TYR A 201 0.90 32.28 -11.22
CA TYR A 201 0.27 33.53 -11.58
C TYR A 201 1.30 34.64 -11.85
N ALA A 202 2.33 34.75 -11.02
CA ALA A 202 3.41 35.71 -11.22
C ALA A 202 4.22 35.43 -12.51
N GLU A 203 4.41 34.19 -12.88
CA GLU A 203 5.13 33.75 -14.08
C GLU A 203 4.30 33.95 -15.37
N CYS A 204 3.02 33.62 -15.34
CA CYS A 204 2.16 33.60 -16.53
C CYS A 204 1.27 34.84 -16.70
N GLY A 205 1.12 35.66 -15.65
CA GLY A 205 0.24 36.83 -15.66
C GLY A 205 -1.26 36.52 -15.71
N THR A 206 -1.62 35.27 -15.89
CA THR A 206 -3.02 34.78 -15.95
C THR A 206 -3.12 33.34 -15.44
N LEU A 207 -4.31 32.94 -14.96
CA LEU A 207 -4.59 31.60 -14.53
C LEU A 207 -5.76 31.00 -15.28
N SER A 208 -5.60 29.73 -15.68
CA SER A 208 -6.69 28.90 -16.21
C SER A 208 -6.44 27.43 -15.82
N GLY A 209 -7.51 26.62 -15.85
CA GLY A 209 -7.37 25.18 -15.60
C GLY A 209 -6.40 24.49 -16.56
N PHE A 210 -6.30 24.99 -17.79
CA PHE A 210 -5.35 24.49 -18.79
C PHE A 210 -3.89 24.82 -18.42
N ILE A 211 -3.60 26.06 -18.02
CA ILE A 211 -2.25 26.49 -17.59
C ILE A 211 -1.81 25.68 -16.37
N ILE A 212 -2.69 25.49 -15.38
CA ILE A 212 -2.38 24.69 -14.18
C ILE A 212 -2.05 23.24 -14.56
N ASN A 213 -2.84 22.65 -15.46
CA ASN A 213 -2.62 21.24 -15.86
C ASN A 213 -1.35 21.02 -16.68
N GLN A 214 -0.80 22.07 -17.30
CA GLN A 214 0.46 22.02 -18.04
C GLN A 214 1.69 22.39 -17.19
N ALA A 215 1.48 22.99 -16.03
CA ALA A 215 2.58 23.41 -15.18
C ALA A 215 3.28 22.19 -14.53
N PRO A 216 4.58 21.99 -14.77
CA PRO A 216 5.30 20.85 -14.21
C PRO A 216 5.35 20.94 -12.68
N GLY A 217 5.14 19.80 -12.01
CA GLY A 217 5.20 19.70 -10.56
C GLY A 217 4.00 20.29 -9.80
N LEU A 218 2.97 20.80 -10.48
CA LEU A 218 1.72 21.21 -9.85
C LEU A 218 0.66 20.10 -9.93
N PRO A 219 -0.21 19.99 -8.90
CA PRO A 219 -1.41 19.19 -8.99
C PRO A 219 -2.37 19.71 -10.06
N CYS A 220 -3.21 18.82 -10.61
CA CYS A 220 -4.18 19.21 -11.62
C CYS A 220 -5.21 20.23 -11.09
N ALA A 221 -5.82 21.01 -11.97
CA ALA A 221 -6.82 22.04 -11.64
C ALA A 221 -7.99 21.51 -10.78
N ILE A 222 -8.37 20.24 -10.97
CA ILE A 222 -9.43 19.57 -10.18
C ILE A 222 -9.05 19.51 -8.70
N THR A 223 -7.78 19.29 -8.37
CA THR A 223 -7.30 19.25 -6.97
C THR A 223 -7.56 20.58 -6.27
N PHE A 224 -7.26 21.70 -6.93
CA PHE A 224 -7.54 23.04 -6.41
C PHE A 224 -9.04 23.28 -6.23
N ALA A 225 -9.86 22.86 -7.19
CA ALA A 225 -11.31 22.99 -7.10
C ALA A 225 -11.90 22.18 -5.94
N GLN A 226 -11.40 20.95 -5.71
CA GLN A 226 -11.84 20.11 -4.60
C GLN A 226 -11.41 20.63 -3.23
N ARG A 227 -10.19 21.17 -3.12
CA ARG A 227 -9.64 21.67 -1.85
C ARG A 227 -10.25 22.99 -1.43
N PHE A 228 -10.44 23.91 -2.36
CA PHE A 228 -10.93 25.28 -2.08
C PHE A 228 -12.41 25.48 -2.43
N GLY A 229 -13.11 24.41 -2.85
CA GLY A 229 -14.53 24.43 -3.19
C GLY A 229 -14.81 24.81 -4.65
N SER A 230 -14.00 25.66 -5.26
CA SER A 230 -14.01 25.97 -6.69
C SER A 230 -12.64 26.46 -7.16
N LEU A 231 -12.39 26.34 -8.45
CA LEU A 231 -11.16 26.89 -9.04
C LEU A 231 -11.12 28.42 -8.99
N SER A 232 -12.28 29.07 -9.16
CA SER A 232 -12.40 30.54 -9.04
C SER A 232 -12.03 31.02 -7.63
N ARG A 233 -12.49 30.30 -6.59
CA ARG A 233 -12.10 30.65 -5.21
C ARG A 233 -10.61 30.46 -4.95
N ALA A 234 -9.98 29.45 -5.53
CA ALA A 234 -8.52 29.30 -5.45
C ALA A 234 -7.80 30.48 -6.12
N TYR A 235 -8.32 31.00 -7.22
CA TYR A 235 -7.79 32.19 -7.89
C TYR A 235 -7.92 33.45 -7.04
N GLU A 236 -9.08 33.67 -6.45
CA GLU A 236 -9.31 34.82 -5.54
C GLU A 236 -8.33 34.81 -4.36
N LEU A 237 -8.05 33.64 -3.77
CA LEU A 237 -7.12 33.49 -2.65
C LEU A 237 -5.66 33.87 -3.01
N VAL A 238 -5.29 33.83 -4.29
CA VAL A 238 -3.96 34.27 -4.77
C VAL A 238 -4.00 35.65 -5.43
N GLY A 239 -5.14 36.35 -5.37
CA GLY A 239 -5.31 37.71 -5.89
C GLY A 239 -5.56 37.79 -7.40
N PHE A 240 -5.91 36.68 -8.06
CA PHE A 240 -6.29 36.70 -9.47
C PHE A 240 -7.81 36.70 -9.63
N HIS A 241 -8.31 37.75 -10.28
CA HIS A 241 -9.72 37.89 -10.65
C HIS A 241 -9.86 37.65 -12.15
N SER A 242 -10.60 36.57 -12.49
CA SER A 242 -10.91 36.29 -13.90
C SER A 242 -11.84 37.40 -14.46
N SER A 243 -11.48 37.94 -15.60
CA SER A 243 -12.34 38.91 -16.31
C SER A 243 -13.60 38.29 -16.94
N ARG A 244 -13.71 36.93 -16.92
CA ARG A 244 -14.91 36.24 -17.37
C ARG A 244 -15.93 36.18 -16.25
N ASP A 245 -17.11 36.75 -16.51
CA ASP A 245 -18.26 36.61 -15.62
C ASP A 245 -18.62 35.12 -15.48
N GLN A 246 -18.36 34.57 -14.28
CA GLN A 246 -18.65 33.18 -13.91
C GLN A 246 -19.87 33.08 -12.96
N GLY A 247 -20.63 34.17 -12.79
CA GLY A 247 -21.81 34.24 -11.92
C GLY A 247 -22.85 33.17 -12.20
N PHE A 248 -22.96 32.72 -13.47
CA PHE A 248 -23.86 31.64 -13.84
C PHE A 248 -23.52 30.29 -13.16
N ILE A 249 -22.27 30.05 -12.77
CA ILE A 249 -21.86 28.80 -12.07
C ILE A 249 -22.44 28.78 -10.66
N GLU A 250 -22.41 29.90 -9.94
CA GLU A 250 -23.00 30.00 -8.61
C GLU A 250 -24.54 29.91 -8.64
N VAL A 251 -25.15 30.52 -9.61
CA VAL A 251 -26.61 30.44 -9.84
C VAL A 251 -27.03 28.98 -10.10
N ASN A 252 -26.34 28.29 -11.00
CA ASN A 252 -26.61 26.88 -11.28
C ASN A 252 -26.35 25.95 -10.08
N ARG A 253 -25.40 26.29 -9.20
CA ARG A 253 -25.11 25.52 -7.98
C ARG A 253 -26.25 25.68 -6.94
N ARG A 254 -26.81 26.89 -6.80
CA ARG A 254 -27.99 27.13 -5.92
C ARG A 254 -29.25 26.45 -6.42
N LEU A 255 -29.43 26.37 -7.75
CA LEU A 255 -30.59 25.73 -8.36
C LEU A 255 -30.57 24.19 -8.30
N ARG A 256 -29.41 23.57 -7.95
CA ARG A 256 -29.25 22.11 -7.81
C ARG A 256 -29.28 21.63 -6.35
N GLN A 257 -29.42 22.50 -5.38
CA GLN A 257 -29.68 22.22 -3.97
C GLN A 257 -31.20 22.31 -3.72
#